data_f70683baa9c4dd3d7626134894cb1a97
#
_entry.id   f70683baa9c4dd3d7626134894cb1a97
#
_cell.length_a   1.000
_cell.length_b   1.000
_cell.length_c   1.000
_cell.angle_alpha   90.00
_cell.angle_beta   90.00
_cell.angle_gamma   90.00
#
_symmetry.space_group_name_H-M   'P 1'
#
loop_
_entity.id
_entity.type
_entity.pdbx_description
1 polymer ?
#
loop_
_entity_poly.entity_id
_entity_poly.type
_entity_poly.pdbx_seq_one_letter_code
_entity_poly.pdbx_strand_id
1 'polypeptide(L)'
;MLRLDYRGCGQSEGVFGESTLDDWRDDALDLIDSLTTGPLILAGSSMGGWLMLLIALERPERVAALVGIAAAPDFTLWGYDDVQRATIETDGLIAVEHPDYDTPEITTRAFLHSGQANLLLDGEIPLDCPVRLLHGQEDRDVPPSIALRLGRALRSADVQTMLVKGGEHRLSRPGDLALLLTIIGALIETL
;
A
#
# COMPACT_ATOMS: atom_id res chain seq x y z
N MET A 1 8.26 13.55 -10.84
CA MET A 1 7.29 12.64 -10.19
C MET A 1 6.99 11.51 -11.17
N LEU A 2 7.17 10.25 -10.74
CA LEU A 2 6.78 9.04 -11.47
C LEU A 2 5.45 8.53 -10.91
N ARG A 3 4.52 8.19 -11.77
CA ARG A 3 3.28 7.44 -11.48
C ARG A 3 3.19 6.29 -12.45
N LEU A 4 2.71 5.16 -11.99
CA LEU A 4 2.50 3.98 -12.82
C LEU A 4 1.10 3.41 -12.62
N ASP A 5 0.58 2.79 -13.63
CA ASP A 5 -0.53 1.84 -13.52
C ASP A 5 0.09 0.45 -13.43
N TYR A 6 -0.33 -0.35 -12.47
CA TYR A 6 0.15 -1.73 -12.34
C TYR A 6 -0.30 -2.58 -13.52
N ARG A 7 0.42 -3.64 -13.81
CA ARG A 7 0.05 -4.67 -14.79
C ARG A 7 -1.43 -5.04 -14.63
N GLY A 8 -2.18 -5.00 -15.74
CA GLY A 8 -3.61 -5.26 -15.75
C GLY A 8 -4.51 -4.15 -15.20
N CYS A 9 -3.94 -2.98 -14.84
CA CYS A 9 -4.67 -1.82 -14.34
C CYS A 9 -4.54 -0.63 -15.29
N GLY A 10 -5.55 0.26 -15.29
CA GLY A 10 -5.51 1.52 -16.02
C GLY A 10 -5.20 1.35 -17.50
N GLN A 11 -4.05 1.89 -17.95
CA GLN A 11 -3.58 1.79 -19.34
C GLN A 11 -2.45 0.76 -19.53
N SER A 12 -2.02 0.09 -18.44
CA SER A 12 -1.00 -0.93 -18.51
C SER A 12 -1.53 -2.22 -19.12
N GLU A 13 -0.69 -2.90 -19.91
CA GLU A 13 -0.99 -4.21 -20.47
C GLU A 13 -1.11 -5.28 -19.38
N GLY A 14 -1.66 -6.45 -19.77
CA GLY A 14 -1.83 -7.59 -18.89
C GLY A 14 -3.26 -7.79 -18.41
N VAL A 15 -3.46 -8.78 -17.56
CA VAL A 15 -4.75 -9.13 -16.97
C VAL A 15 -4.66 -9.03 -15.45
N PHE A 16 -5.50 -8.20 -14.84
CA PHE A 16 -5.49 -7.95 -13.40
C PHE A 16 -5.55 -9.26 -12.58
N GLY A 17 -6.46 -10.15 -12.93
CA GLY A 17 -6.66 -11.42 -12.22
C GLY A 17 -5.51 -12.44 -12.38
N GLU A 18 -4.55 -12.19 -13.27
CA GLU A 18 -3.36 -13.04 -13.45
C GLU A 18 -2.14 -12.48 -12.69
N SER A 19 -2.25 -11.28 -12.13
CA SER A 19 -1.15 -10.59 -11.46
C SER A 19 -1.14 -10.87 -9.97
N THR A 20 0.05 -10.88 -9.40
CA THR A 20 0.31 -11.07 -7.97
C THR A 20 0.89 -9.82 -7.33
N LEU A 21 1.02 -9.81 -6.01
CA LEU A 21 1.69 -8.72 -5.30
C LEU A 21 3.17 -8.62 -5.70
N ASP A 22 3.82 -9.77 -5.92
CA ASP A 22 5.21 -9.82 -6.38
C ASP A 22 5.36 -9.24 -7.79
N ASP A 23 4.46 -9.58 -8.73
CA ASP A 23 4.49 -9.01 -10.08
C ASP A 23 4.42 -7.49 -10.07
N TRP A 24 3.52 -6.92 -9.26
CA TRP A 24 3.37 -5.46 -9.18
C TRP A 24 4.54 -4.78 -8.47
N ARG A 25 5.14 -5.44 -7.46
CA ARG A 25 6.39 -4.97 -6.84
C ARG A 25 7.51 -4.93 -7.88
N ASP A 26 7.69 -6.00 -8.62
CA ASP A 26 8.79 -6.15 -9.57
C ASP A 26 8.63 -5.18 -10.75
N ASP A 27 7.41 -5.00 -11.30
CA ASP A 27 7.11 -3.96 -12.30
C ASP A 27 7.49 -2.55 -11.79
N ALA A 28 7.16 -2.24 -10.54
CA ALA A 28 7.49 -0.94 -9.95
C ALA A 28 9.01 -0.77 -9.74
N LEU A 29 9.72 -1.82 -9.32
CA LEU A 29 11.16 -1.82 -9.18
C LEU A 29 11.85 -1.60 -10.54
N ASP A 30 11.42 -2.29 -11.59
CA ASP A 30 11.96 -2.13 -12.95
C ASP A 30 11.81 -0.70 -13.44
N LEU A 31 10.66 -0.06 -13.21
CA LEU A 31 10.42 1.32 -13.59
C LEU A 31 11.27 2.31 -12.75
N ILE A 32 11.37 2.08 -11.44
CA ILE A 32 12.20 2.89 -10.55
C ILE A 32 13.67 2.85 -10.99
N ASP A 33 14.19 1.65 -11.22
CA ASP A 33 15.60 1.44 -11.59
C ASP A 33 15.91 1.98 -12.99
N SER A 34 14.96 1.90 -13.92
CA SER A 34 15.15 2.35 -15.30
C SER A 34 14.95 3.86 -15.50
N LEU A 35 14.02 4.48 -14.76
CA LEU A 35 13.54 5.83 -15.04
C LEU A 35 13.92 6.86 -13.99
N THR A 36 14.53 6.44 -12.87
CA THR A 36 14.87 7.37 -11.77
C THR A 36 16.30 7.24 -11.31
N THR A 37 16.86 8.34 -10.82
CA THR A 37 18.16 8.39 -10.17
C THR A 37 18.08 9.21 -8.87
N GLY A 38 18.98 8.94 -7.91
CA GLY A 38 19.03 9.66 -6.63
C GLY A 38 17.96 9.19 -5.62
N PRO A 39 17.78 9.95 -4.52
CA PRO A 39 16.85 9.59 -3.45
C PRO A 39 15.40 9.71 -3.89
N LEU A 40 14.52 8.87 -3.30
CA LEU A 40 13.11 8.77 -3.62
C LEU A 40 12.25 8.99 -2.38
N ILE A 41 11.18 9.73 -2.53
CA ILE A 41 10.03 9.66 -1.63
C ILE A 41 9.01 8.75 -2.27
N LEU A 42 8.68 7.64 -1.63
CA LEU A 42 7.64 6.73 -2.09
C LEU A 42 6.32 7.07 -1.40
N ALA A 43 5.26 7.17 -2.19
CA ALA A 43 3.91 7.37 -1.67
C ALA A 43 2.99 6.26 -2.18
N GLY A 44 2.26 5.62 -1.27
CA GLY A 44 1.36 4.53 -1.59
C GLY A 44 0.05 4.59 -0.82
N SER A 45 -1.07 4.32 -1.51
CA SER A 45 -2.39 4.27 -0.91
C SER A 45 -2.91 2.84 -0.87
N SER A 46 -3.56 2.46 0.23
CA SER A 46 -4.16 1.12 0.41
C SER A 46 -3.14 0.00 0.12
N MET A 47 -3.43 -0.92 -0.80
CA MET A 47 -2.48 -1.93 -1.29
C MET A 47 -1.18 -1.31 -1.81
N GLY A 48 -1.24 -0.13 -2.45
CA GLY A 48 -0.04 0.61 -2.87
C GLY A 48 0.85 1.02 -1.69
N GLY A 49 0.31 1.17 -0.49
CA GLY A 49 1.06 1.36 0.74
C GLY A 49 1.83 0.10 1.16
N TRP A 50 1.28 -1.09 0.90
CA TRP A 50 2.01 -2.35 1.11
C TRP A 50 3.15 -2.50 0.09
N LEU A 51 2.86 -2.30 -1.19
CA LEU A 51 3.88 -2.32 -2.25
C LEU A 51 5.00 -1.30 -1.98
N MET A 52 4.66 -0.10 -1.52
CA MET A 52 5.63 0.93 -1.11
C MET A 52 6.62 0.40 -0.07
N LEU A 53 6.14 -0.34 0.95
CA LEU A 53 6.99 -0.95 1.98
C LEU A 53 7.89 -2.03 1.39
N LEU A 54 7.35 -2.92 0.55
CA LEU A 54 8.11 -3.98 -0.10
C LEU A 54 9.20 -3.40 -1.02
N ILE A 55 8.88 -2.39 -1.81
CA ILE A 55 9.85 -1.67 -2.66
C ILE A 55 10.94 -1.01 -1.81
N ALA A 56 10.58 -0.40 -0.69
CA ALA A 56 11.54 0.23 0.20
C ALA A 56 12.51 -0.78 0.85
N LEU A 57 12.03 -1.99 1.16
CA LEU A 57 12.86 -3.07 1.67
C LEU A 57 13.86 -3.59 0.62
N GLU A 58 13.49 -3.59 -0.66
CA GLU A 58 14.37 -4.01 -1.76
C GLU A 58 15.40 -2.94 -2.17
N ARG A 59 15.11 -1.65 -1.90
CA ARG A 59 15.97 -0.51 -2.28
C ARG A 59 16.13 0.48 -1.13
N PRO A 60 16.53 0.02 0.08
CA PRO A 60 16.56 0.89 1.26
C PRO A 60 17.49 2.10 1.10
N GLU A 61 18.58 1.96 0.34
CA GLU A 61 19.55 3.04 0.08
C GLU A 61 19.01 4.10 -0.87
N ARG A 62 17.93 3.80 -1.62
CA ARG A 62 17.29 4.74 -2.56
C ARG A 62 16.14 5.50 -1.90
N VAL A 63 15.62 5.01 -0.79
CA VAL A 63 14.38 5.56 -0.19
C VAL A 63 14.71 6.56 0.90
N ALA A 64 14.44 7.83 0.62
CA ALA A 64 14.65 8.94 1.56
C ALA A 64 13.47 9.15 2.51
N ALA A 65 12.23 8.85 2.10
CA ALA A 65 11.06 8.91 2.96
C ALA A 65 9.89 8.09 2.39
N LEU A 66 8.91 7.76 3.25
CA LEU A 66 7.69 7.05 2.92
C LEU A 66 6.45 7.84 3.31
N VAL A 67 5.41 7.79 2.46
CA VAL A 67 4.10 8.36 2.75
C VAL A 67 3.02 7.31 2.48
N GLY A 68 2.43 6.76 3.54
CA GLY A 68 1.33 5.81 3.46
C GLY A 68 -0.02 6.50 3.64
N ILE A 69 -0.95 6.28 2.71
CA ILE A 69 -2.32 6.78 2.76
C ILE A 69 -3.25 5.58 2.93
N ALA A 70 -3.88 5.43 4.09
CA ALA A 70 -4.70 4.26 4.42
C ALA A 70 -4.00 2.95 4.03
N ALA A 71 -2.68 2.87 4.28
CA ALA A 71 -1.86 1.73 3.86
C ALA A 71 -2.38 0.42 4.45
N ALA A 72 -2.46 -0.61 3.61
CA ALA A 72 -3.06 -1.91 3.92
C ALA A 72 -2.04 -3.07 3.85
N PRO A 73 -0.89 -3.02 4.58
CA PRO A 73 0.01 -4.16 4.61
C PRO A 73 -0.71 -5.38 5.20
N ASP A 74 -0.36 -6.56 4.70
CA ASP A 74 -0.85 -7.85 5.16
C ASP A 74 -2.37 -8.04 5.03
N PHE A 75 -3.07 -7.29 4.15
CA PHE A 75 -4.53 -7.41 4.07
C PHE A 75 -4.98 -8.82 3.62
N THR A 76 -4.14 -9.60 2.99
CA THR A 76 -4.40 -11.01 2.71
C THR A 76 -4.54 -11.84 3.97
N LEU A 77 -4.04 -11.35 5.12
CA LEU A 77 -4.17 -12.02 6.42
C LEU A 77 -5.44 -11.60 7.18
N TRP A 78 -5.86 -10.33 7.10
CA TRP A 78 -6.94 -9.78 7.92
C TRP A 78 -8.16 -9.28 7.12
N GLY A 79 -8.03 -9.13 5.80
CA GLY A 79 -9.08 -8.58 4.93
C GLY A 79 -10.13 -9.58 4.49
N TYR A 80 -9.94 -10.88 4.75
CA TYR A 80 -10.87 -11.94 4.36
C TYR A 80 -11.28 -12.77 5.57
N ASP A 81 -12.55 -13.16 5.63
CA ASP A 81 -13.04 -14.14 6.59
C ASP A 81 -12.67 -15.58 6.18
N ASP A 82 -12.96 -16.54 7.07
CA ASP A 82 -12.61 -17.95 6.85
C ASP A 82 -13.33 -18.57 5.66
N VAL A 83 -14.58 -18.12 5.38
CA VAL A 83 -15.38 -18.62 4.24
C VAL A 83 -14.78 -18.09 2.94
N GLN A 84 -14.46 -16.80 2.88
CA GLN A 84 -13.83 -16.18 1.71
C GLN A 84 -12.48 -16.84 1.40
N ARG A 85 -11.65 -17.07 2.40
CA ARG A 85 -10.36 -17.78 2.23
C ARG A 85 -10.56 -19.19 1.71
N ALA A 86 -11.48 -19.95 2.30
CA ALA A 86 -11.79 -21.32 1.84
C ALA A 86 -12.28 -21.32 0.39
N THR A 87 -13.10 -20.33 0.00
CA THR A 87 -13.55 -20.18 -1.38
C THR A 87 -12.40 -19.87 -2.32
N ILE A 88 -11.50 -18.93 -1.96
CA ILE A 88 -10.31 -18.64 -2.78
C ILE A 88 -9.45 -19.90 -2.97
N GLU A 89 -9.27 -20.69 -1.91
CA GLU A 89 -8.46 -21.91 -1.98
C GLU A 89 -9.10 -23.00 -2.83
N THR A 90 -10.42 -23.18 -2.74
CA THR A 90 -11.14 -24.22 -3.47
C THR A 90 -11.44 -23.83 -4.92
N ASP A 91 -11.98 -22.65 -5.14
CA ASP A 91 -12.51 -22.20 -6.43
C ASP A 91 -11.48 -21.40 -7.25
N GLY A 92 -10.36 -21.02 -6.61
CA GLY A 92 -9.27 -20.31 -7.24
C GLY A 92 -9.38 -18.79 -7.18
N LEU A 93 -10.56 -18.25 -6.90
CA LEU A 93 -10.79 -16.82 -6.73
C LEU A 93 -12.09 -16.52 -5.97
N ILE A 94 -12.21 -15.26 -5.50
CA ILE A 94 -13.50 -14.64 -5.16
C ILE A 94 -13.66 -13.34 -5.94
N ALA A 95 -14.92 -12.94 -6.16
CA ALA A 95 -15.29 -11.63 -6.65
C ALA A 95 -16.27 -11.01 -5.65
N VAL A 96 -15.92 -9.85 -5.09
CA VAL A 96 -16.71 -9.18 -4.06
C VAL A 96 -17.19 -7.84 -4.62
N GLU A 97 -18.53 -7.65 -4.63
CA GLU A 97 -19.11 -6.36 -4.99
C GLU A 97 -18.73 -5.31 -3.95
N HIS A 98 -18.31 -4.15 -4.42
CA HIS A 98 -17.98 -3.02 -3.57
C HIS A 98 -18.86 -1.81 -3.93
N PRO A 99 -19.47 -1.13 -2.93
CA PRO A 99 -20.43 -0.05 -3.20
C PRO A 99 -19.84 1.16 -3.95
N ASP A 100 -18.52 1.34 -3.87
CA ASP A 100 -17.81 2.49 -4.45
C ASP A 100 -17.11 2.18 -5.78
N TYR A 101 -17.23 0.95 -6.30
CA TYR A 101 -16.62 0.51 -7.56
C TYR A 101 -17.67 -0.10 -8.50
N ASP A 102 -17.56 0.21 -9.80
CA ASP A 102 -18.46 -0.30 -10.84
C ASP A 102 -18.20 -1.77 -11.19
N THR A 103 -17.08 -2.33 -10.73
CA THR A 103 -16.67 -3.72 -10.99
C THR A 103 -16.32 -4.41 -9.68
N PRO A 104 -16.60 -5.72 -9.55
CA PRO A 104 -16.23 -6.49 -8.38
C PRO A 104 -14.72 -6.48 -8.15
N GLU A 105 -14.31 -6.46 -6.90
CA GLU A 105 -12.92 -6.72 -6.52
C GLU A 105 -12.64 -8.23 -6.63
N ILE A 106 -11.65 -8.57 -7.45
CA ILE A 106 -11.25 -9.96 -7.68
C ILE A 106 -10.00 -10.26 -6.87
N THR A 107 -10.07 -11.29 -6.03
CA THR A 107 -8.89 -11.85 -5.37
C THR A 107 -8.68 -13.28 -5.82
N THR A 108 -7.54 -13.53 -6.42
CA THR A 108 -7.15 -14.87 -6.87
C THR A 108 -6.33 -15.60 -5.80
N ARG A 109 -6.29 -16.95 -5.89
CA ARG A 109 -5.44 -17.77 -5.03
C ARG A 109 -3.96 -17.39 -5.17
N ALA A 110 -3.50 -17.12 -6.40
CA ALA A 110 -2.12 -16.71 -6.64
C ALA A 110 -1.79 -15.40 -5.93
N PHE A 111 -2.69 -14.40 -5.99
CA PHE A 111 -2.53 -13.15 -5.26
C PHE A 111 -2.55 -13.36 -3.74
N LEU A 112 -3.49 -14.18 -3.23
CA LEU A 112 -3.56 -14.50 -1.80
C LEU A 112 -2.25 -15.11 -1.30
N HIS A 113 -1.72 -16.11 -2.02
CA HIS A 113 -0.46 -16.78 -1.65
C HIS A 113 0.75 -15.84 -1.74
N SER A 114 0.83 -15.00 -2.78
CA SER A 114 1.87 -13.98 -2.88
C SER A 114 1.81 -13.00 -1.70
N GLY A 115 0.62 -12.53 -1.32
CA GLY A 115 0.46 -11.70 -0.12
C GLY A 115 0.89 -12.41 1.16
N GLN A 116 0.50 -13.68 1.34
CA GLN A 116 0.93 -14.50 2.51
C GLN A 116 2.45 -14.68 2.59
N ALA A 117 3.15 -14.70 1.46
CA ALA A 117 4.61 -14.78 1.41
C ALA A 117 5.31 -13.44 1.74
N ASN A 118 4.59 -12.33 1.70
CA ASN A 118 5.10 -10.97 1.86
C ASN A 118 4.57 -10.25 3.11
N LEU A 119 4.21 -11.00 4.17
CA LEU A 119 3.72 -10.41 5.42
C LEU A 119 4.82 -9.61 6.13
N LEU A 120 4.46 -8.45 6.68
CA LEU A 120 5.38 -7.50 7.29
C LEU A 120 5.09 -7.22 8.76
N LEU A 121 3.81 -7.28 9.17
CA LEU A 121 3.39 -6.77 10.49
C LEU A 121 3.66 -7.71 11.65
N ASP A 122 4.14 -8.92 11.43
CA ASP A 122 4.44 -9.89 12.49
C ASP A 122 5.83 -9.69 13.13
N GLY A 123 6.63 -8.76 12.58
CA GLY A 123 7.97 -8.47 13.06
C GLY A 123 8.35 -7.00 12.94
N GLU A 124 9.62 -6.70 13.23
CA GLU A 124 10.19 -5.39 12.97
C GLU A 124 10.42 -5.21 11.45
N ILE A 125 9.96 -4.09 10.91
CA ILE A 125 10.20 -3.69 9.53
C ILE A 125 11.48 -2.85 9.51
N PRO A 126 12.61 -3.34 8.92
CA PRO A 126 13.93 -2.71 9.02
C PRO A 126 14.11 -1.52 8.06
N LEU A 127 13.20 -0.56 8.14
CA LEU A 127 13.25 0.71 7.40
C LEU A 127 13.54 1.84 8.39
N ASP A 128 14.57 2.66 8.11
CA ASP A 128 15.07 3.71 9.01
C ASP A 128 14.73 5.12 8.52
N CYS A 129 14.24 5.28 7.28
CA CYS A 129 13.87 6.58 6.72
C CYS A 129 12.64 7.19 7.42
N PRO A 130 12.42 8.51 7.33
CA PRO A 130 11.22 9.16 7.79
C PRO A 130 9.94 8.56 7.18
N VAL A 131 8.91 8.30 7.99
CA VAL A 131 7.61 7.75 7.54
C VAL A 131 6.47 8.62 8.01
N ARG A 132 5.53 8.89 7.11
CA ARG A 132 4.29 9.60 7.37
C ARG A 132 3.12 8.72 6.97
N LEU A 133 2.26 8.41 7.93
CA LEU A 133 1.07 7.58 7.74
C LEU A 133 -0.18 8.44 7.94
N LEU A 134 -1.03 8.54 6.93
CA LEU A 134 -2.33 9.20 6.99
C LEU A 134 -3.42 8.15 6.96
N HIS A 135 -4.40 8.23 7.88
CA HIS A 135 -5.49 7.27 7.92
C HIS A 135 -6.79 7.93 8.34
N GLY A 136 -7.87 7.61 7.63
CA GLY A 136 -9.21 8.07 7.98
C GLY A 136 -9.77 7.32 9.20
N GLN A 137 -10.38 8.03 10.15
CA GLN A 137 -11.01 7.36 11.31
C GLN A 137 -12.30 6.64 10.95
N GLU A 138 -12.94 6.99 9.82
CA GLU A 138 -14.16 6.38 9.31
C GLU A 138 -13.88 5.46 8.10
N ASP A 139 -12.61 5.06 7.93
CA ASP A 139 -12.20 4.08 6.93
C ASP A 139 -12.88 2.72 7.22
N ARG A 140 -13.63 2.23 6.23
CA ARG A 140 -14.40 0.98 6.33
C ARG A 140 -13.69 -0.19 5.66
N ASP A 141 -12.67 0.09 4.85
CA ASP A 141 -11.93 -0.91 4.08
C ASP A 141 -10.70 -1.37 4.86
N VAL A 142 -9.95 -0.41 5.43
CA VAL A 142 -8.75 -0.66 6.22
C VAL A 142 -8.93 -0.12 7.65
N PRO A 143 -8.95 -0.98 8.67
CA PRO A 143 -9.07 -0.54 10.05
C PRO A 143 -7.94 0.44 10.44
N PRO A 144 -8.24 1.59 11.07
CA PRO A 144 -7.20 2.55 11.51
C PRO A 144 -6.15 1.96 12.45
N SER A 145 -6.45 0.85 13.10
CA SER A 145 -5.51 0.07 13.92
C SER A 145 -4.33 -0.48 13.11
N ILE A 146 -4.50 -0.70 11.80
CA ILE A 146 -3.43 -1.14 10.90
C ILE A 146 -2.35 -0.06 10.80
N ALA A 147 -2.71 1.22 10.62
CA ALA A 147 -1.74 2.31 10.59
C ALA A 147 -0.96 2.43 11.92
N LEU A 148 -1.64 2.22 13.06
CA LEU A 148 -0.98 2.22 14.38
C LEU A 148 -0.05 1.02 14.57
N ARG A 149 -0.45 -0.17 14.07
CA ARG A 149 0.37 -1.37 14.10
C ARG A 149 1.59 -1.20 13.19
N LEU A 150 1.40 -0.70 11.98
CA LEU A 150 2.48 -0.39 11.04
C LEU A 150 3.48 0.60 11.65
N GLY A 151 2.99 1.70 12.24
CA GLY A 151 3.85 2.69 12.89
C GLY A 151 4.71 2.12 14.03
N ARG A 152 4.24 1.06 14.71
CA ARG A 152 5.00 0.36 15.76
C ARG A 152 5.97 -0.68 15.20
N ALA A 153 5.65 -1.31 14.07
CA ALA A 153 6.48 -2.32 13.44
C ALA A 153 7.71 -1.70 12.72
N LEU A 154 7.59 -0.48 12.26
CA LEU A 154 8.69 0.25 11.61
C LEU A 154 9.84 0.53 12.60
N ARG A 155 11.08 0.20 12.20
CA ARG A 155 12.29 0.46 12.99
C ARG A 155 12.67 1.94 13.06
N SER A 156 12.25 2.73 12.05
CA SER A 156 12.52 4.17 11.98
C SER A 156 12.15 4.90 13.28
N ALA A 157 13.00 5.78 13.73
CA ALA A 157 12.74 6.68 14.86
C ALA A 157 11.88 7.90 14.48
N ASP A 158 11.70 8.18 13.18
CA ASP A 158 10.89 9.30 12.67
C ASP A 158 9.63 8.78 11.96
N VAL A 159 8.70 8.25 12.74
CA VAL A 159 7.38 7.81 12.25
C VAL A 159 6.28 8.69 12.83
N GLN A 160 5.45 9.26 11.97
CA GLN A 160 4.28 10.03 12.37
C GLN A 160 3.02 9.41 11.77
N THR A 161 2.05 9.08 12.63
CA THR A 161 0.73 8.57 12.22
C THR A 161 -0.33 9.63 12.50
N MET A 162 -1.03 10.06 11.45
CA MET A 162 -2.09 11.06 11.50
C MET A 162 -3.43 10.41 11.24
N LEU A 163 -4.31 10.45 12.24
CA LEU A 163 -5.68 9.98 12.14
C LEU A 163 -6.60 11.15 11.82
N VAL A 164 -7.22 11.12 10.64
CA VAL A 164 -8.09 12.18 10.13
C VAL A 164 -9.52 11.90 10.54
N LYS A 165 -10.07 12.72 11.47
CA LYS A 165 -11.46 12.58 11.92
C LYS A 165 -12.43 12.78 10.77
N GLY A 166 -13.41 11.87 10.64
CA GLY A 166 -14.36 11.87 9.52
C GLY A 166 -13.72 11.58 8.17
N GLY A 167 -12.45 11.16 8.14
CA GLY A 167 -11.77 10.70 6.92
C GLY A 167 -12.20 9.29 6.56
N GLU A 168 -12.48 9.08 5.29
CA GLU A 168 -12.80 7.79 4.68
C GLU A 168 -11.52 7.16 4.09
N HIS A 169 -11.64 5.96 3.50
CA HIS A 169 -10.52 5.22 2.92
C HIS A 169 -9.69 6.03 1.92
N ARG A 170 -10.35 6.73 1.00
CA ARG A 170 -9.67 7.46 -0.09
C ARG A 170 -8.97 8.74 0.35
N LEU A 171 -9.34 9.32 1.50
CA LEU A 171 -8.83 10.62 1.97
C LEU A 171 -8.76 11.67 0.85
N SER A 172 -9.85 11.81 0.10
CA SER A 172 -9.91 12.61 -1.14
C SER A 172 -10.58 13.98 -0.98
N ARG A 173 -11.02 14.34 0.23
CA ARG A 173 -11.60 15.67 0.49
C ARG A 173 -10.54 16.76 0.29
N PRO A 174 -10.92 18.00 -0.09
CA PRO A 174 -9.94 19.08 -0.30
C PRO A 174 -8.97 19.29 0.88
N GLY A 175 -9.45 19.15 2.13
CA GLY A 175 -8.62 19.26 3.33
C GLY A 175 -7.62 18.09 3.47
N ASP A 176 -8.02 16.87 3.10
CA ASP A 176 -7.16 15.69 3.16
C ASP A 176 -6.03 15.79 2.12
N LEU A 177 -6.36 16.25 0.91
CA LEU A 177 -5.38 16.49 -0.15
C LEU A 177 -4.41 17.62 0.20
N ALA A 178 -4.89 18.71 0.81
CA ALA A 178 -4.04 19.80 1.28
C ALA A 178 -3.07 19.32 2.36
N LEU A 179 -3.54 18.48 3.30
CA LEU A 179 -2.69 17.85 4.32
C LEU A 179 -1.61 16.98 3.67
N LEU A 180 -2.00 16.10 2.74
CA LEU A 180 -1.07 15.22 2.01
C LEU A 180 0.01 16.04 1.28
N LEU A 181 -0.38 17.09 0.56
CA LEU A 181 0.57 17.95 -0.16
C LEU A 181 1.54 18.67 0.81
N THR A 182 1.05 19.11 1.97
CA THR A 182 1.89 19.74 3.01
C THR A 182 2.94 18.75 3.53
N ILE A 183 2.54 17.51 3.79
CA ILE A 183 3.42 16.46 4.28
C ILE A 183 4.51 16.12 3.25
N ILE A 184 4.12 15.91 1.99
CA ILE A 184 5.08 15.63 0.91
C ILE A 184 6.02 16.82 0.72
N GLY A 185 5.51 18.05 0.72
CA GLY A 185 6.32 19.27 0.62
C GLY A 185 7.36 19.37 1.73
N ALA A 186 6.96 19.14 2.98
CA ALA A 186 7.87 19.15 4.11
C ALA A 186 8.98 18.07 4.01
N LEU A 187 8.64 16.86 3.51
CA LEU A 187 9.64 15.81 3.29
C LEU A 187 10.61 16.16 2.16
N ILE A 188 10.15 16.82 1.09
CA ILE A 188 11.01 17.26 -0.02
C ILE A 188 12.04 18.29 0.47
N GLU A 189 11.65 19.18 1.38
CA GLU A 189 12.56 20.20 1.95
C GLU A 189 13.67 19.60 2.82
N THR A 190 13.56 18.34 3.22
CA THR A 190 14.58 17.64 4.03
C THR A 190 15.57 16.81 3.20
N LEU A 191 15.37 16.69 1.90
CA LEU A 191 16.27 15.99 0.96
C LEU A 191 17.44 16.89 0.53
#